data_629c08b26bd87b90a05c078c9b129410
#
_entry.id   629c08b26bd87b90a05c078c9b129410
#
_cell.length_a   1.000
_cell.length_b   1.000
_cell.length_c   1.000
_cell.angle_alpha   90.00
_cell.angle_beta   90.00
_cell.angle_gamma   90.00
#
_symmetry.space_group_name_H-M   'P 1'
#
loop_
_entity.id
_entity.type
_entity.pdbx_description
1 polymer ?
#
loop_
_entity_poly.entity_id
_entity_poly.type
_entity_poly.pdbx_seq_one_letter_code
_entity_poly.pdbx_strand_id
1 'polypeptide(L)'
;SLGGGIKENNFLGKGIILNTALIVSENRIDGSFSYVKPNFRNSDNALITSVKSTTTDNLKDFGYKSKNIGFSLGSSFQQYENTLITPTVVFDYEDMETNAAASTNLKKQKGSYTDAYFNYTIDYDLRDQKYQTTEGSRTIWTQRIPVYSESYELVNGITHSIFTPITNDIVGRVSVYSRAINAISSDKDVRVSRRLFVPASKLRGFESGKIGPIDNGS
;
A
#
# COMPACT_ATOMS: atom_id res chain seq x y z
N SER A 1 11.75 -14.36 -5.90
CA SER A 1 11.63 -13.80 -4.55
C SER A 1 11.46 -14.91 -3.53
N LEU A 2 12.07 -14.74 -2.37
CA LEU A 2 11.93 -15.58 -1.20
C LEU A 2 11.25 -14.74 -0.10
N GLY A 3 10.27 -15.32 0.60
CA GLY A 3 9.58 -14.60 1.68
C GLY A 3 9.19 -15.53 2.80
N GLY A 4 9.16 -15.00 4.00
CA GLY A 4 8.71 -15.69 5.20
C GLY A 4 8.06 -14.70 6.17
N GLY A 5 7.20 -15.22 7.03
CA GLY A 5 6.53 -14.40 8.03
C GLY A 5 5.98 -15.25 9.18
N ILE A 6 5.75 -14.58 10.27
CA ILE A 6 5.16 -15.16 11.48
C ILE A 6 3.93 -14.34 11.84
N LYS A 7 2.82 -15.01 12.07
CA LYS A 7 1.59 -14.41 12.58
C LYS A 7 1.16 -15.10 13.86
N GLU A 8 1.02 -14.32 14.92
CA GLU A 8 0.46 -14.74 16.20
C GLU A 8 -0.87 -14.01 16.43
N ASN A 9 -1.95 -14.74 16.65
CA ASN A 9 -3.29 -14.17 16.77
C ASN A 9 -3.76 -13.90 18.21
N ASN A 10 -3.00 -14.37 19.19
CA ASN A 10 -3.34 -14.23 20.60
C ASN A 10 -2.11 -14.02 21.47
N PHE A 11 -1.29 -13.06 21.10
CA PHE A 11 -0.04 -12.75 21.79
C PHE A 11 -0.27 -12.48 23.29
N LEU A 12 0.42 -13.23 24.13
CA LEU A 12 0.29 -13.22 25.59
C LEU A 12 -1.14 -13.50 26.11
N GLY A 13 -1.97 -14.21 25.35
CA GLY A 13 -3.35 -14.49 25.75
C GLY A 13 -4.29 -13.27 25.78
N LYS A 14 -3.87 -12.15 25.17
CA LYS A 14 -4.60 -10.87 25.23
C LYS A 14 -5.37 -10.56 23.94
N GLY A 15 -5.54 -11.52 23.05
CA GLY A 15 -6.20 -11.31 21.74
C GLY A 15 -5.44 -10.36 20.81
N ILE A 16 -4.19 -10.03 21.11
CA ILE A 16 -3.34 -9.16 20.30
C ILE A 16 -2.84 -9.96 19.10
N ILE A 17 -2.95 -9.36 17.91
CA ILE A 17 -2.44 -9.94 16.67
C ILE A 17 -1.10 -9.28 16.35
N LEU A 18 -0.05 -10.10 16.27
CA LEU A 18 1.25 -9.70 15.76
C LEU A 18 1.48 -10.33 14.40
N ASN A 19 2.01 -9.57 13.47
CA ASN A 19 2.40 -10.07 12.17
C ASN A 19 3.76 -9.48 11.79
N THR A 20 4.69 -10.34 11.42
CA THR A 20 6.02 -9.97 10.92
C THR A 20 6.25 -10.67 9.61
N ALA A 21 6.70 -9.95 8.60
CA ALA A 21 7.05 -10.52 7.31
C ALA A 21 8.36 -9.93 6.78
N LEU A 22 9.12 -10.76 6.07
CA LEU A 22 10.31 -10.38 5.33
C LEU A 22 10.21 -10.99 3.94
N ILE A 23 10.36 -10.16 2.92
CA ILE A 23 10.37 -10.57 1.51
C ILE A 23 11.66 -10.06 0.89
N VAL A 24 12.41 -10.96 0.27
CA VAL A 24 13.66 -10.66 -0.42
C VAL A 24 13.52 -11.07 -1.88
N SER A 25 13.81 -10.16 -2.77
CA SER A 25 13.91 -10.39 -4.20
C SER A 25 15.22 -9.81 -4.73
N GLU A 26 15.49 -9.96 -6.02
CA GLU A 26 16.75 -9.56 -6.64
C GLU A 26 17.09 -8.08 -6.37
N ASN A 27 16.10 -7.22 -6.48
CA ASN A 27 16.27 -5.76 -6.37
C ASN A 27 15.44 -5.13 -5.25
N ARG A 28 14.83 -5.95 -4.35
CA ARG A 28 13.95 -5.40 -3.31
C ARG A 28 13.96 -6.25 -2.05
N ILE A 29 14.02 -5.55 -0.91
CA ILE A 29 13.87 -6.14 0.41
C ILE A 29 12.74 -5.39 1.11
N ASP A 30 11.70 -6.12 1.53
CA ASP A 30 10.59 -5.60 2.31
C ASP A 30 10.55 -6.28 3.68
N GLY A 31 10.67 -5.50 4.74
CA GLY A 31 10.42 -5.91 6.11
C GLY A 31 9.16 -5.23 6.65
N SER A 32 8.33 -5.94 7.37
CA SER A 32 7.16 -5.37 8.03
C SER A 32 6.89 -6.00 9.37
N PHE A 33 6.43 -5.18 10.31
CA PHE A 33 5.92 -5.58 11.59
C PHE A 33 4.59 -4.87 11.83
N SER A 34 3.56 -5.58 12.25
CA SER A 34 2.30 -4.98 12.62
C SER A 34 1.77 -5.54 13.95
N TYR A 35 1.17 -4.66 14.71
CA TYR A 35 0.50 -4.90 15.97
C TYR A 35 -0.95 -4.45 15.84
N VAL A 36 -1.88 -5.35 16.09
CA VAL A 36 -3.31 -5.04 16.10
C VAL A 36 -3.89 -5.48 17.45
N LYS A 37 -4.49 -4.53 18.16
CA LYS A 37 -5.26 -4.81 19.37
C LYS A 37 -6.73 -4.57 19.09
N PRO A 38 -7.53 -5.63 18.83
CA PRO A 38 -8.96 -5.52 18.75
C PRO A 38 -9.54 -5.12 20.12
N ASN A 39 -10.74 -4.56 20.10
CA ASN A 39 -11.47 -4.13 21.31
C ASN A 39 -10.63 -3.21 22.21
N PHE A 40 -9.94 -2.24 21.57
CA PHE A 40 -9.09 -1.30 22.29
C PHE A 40 -9.87 -0.49 23.30
N ARG A 41 -9.40 -0.50 24.57
CA ARG A 41 -10.09 0.12 25.70
C ARG A 41 -11.54 -0.37 25.91
N ASN A 42 -11.79 -1.67 25.68
CA ASN A 42 -13.12 -2.28 25.76
C ASN A 42 -14.17 -1.67 24.82
N SER A 43 -13.74 -1.11 23.70
CA SER A 43 -14.60 -0.64 22.62
C SER A 43 -14.55 -1.61 21.44
N ASP A 44 -15.46 -1.46 20.48
CA ASP A 44 -15.45 -2.22 19.22
C ASP A 44 -14.36 -1.75 18.25
N ASN A 45 -13.53 -0.78 18.67
CA ASN A 45 -12.47 -0.24 17.85
C ASN A 45 -11.19 -1.08 17.96
N ALA A 46 -10.50 -1.31 16.87
CA ALA A 46 -9.17 -1.89 16.86
C ALA A 46 -8.11 -0.78 16.81
N LEU A 47 -7.04 -0.92 17.59
CA LEU A 47 -5.82 -0.14 17.45
C LEU A 47 -4.86 -0.87 16.53
N ILE A 48 -4.31 -0.17 15.54
CA ILE A 48 -3.40 -0.72 14.54
C ILE A 48 -2.12 0.10 14.55
N THR A 49 -0.99 -0.56 14.73
CA THR A 49 0.33 0.07 14.63
C THR A 49 1.20 -0.77 13.72
N SER A 50 1.97 -0.14 12.84
CA SER A 50 2.90 -0.88 12.00
C SER A 50 4.19 -0.12 11.74
N VAL A 51 5.26 -0.89 11.52
CA VAL A 51 6.53 -0.42 10.99
C VAL A 51 6.81 -1.16 9.71
N LYS A 52 7.24 -0.46 8.69
CA LYS A 52 7.60 -1.03 7.40
C LYS A 52 8.95 -0.48 6.97
N SER A 53 9.81 -1.35 6.46
CA SER A 53 11.08 -0.98 5.84
C SER A 53 11.14 -1.57 4.44
N THR A 54 11.44 -0.74 3.45
CA THR A 54 11.57 -1.17 2.05
C THR A 54 12.89 -0.65 1.51
N THR A 55 13.71 -1.53 0.97
CA THR A 55 14.88 -1.16 0.18
C THR A 55 14.65 -1.61 -1.24
N THR A 56 14.74 -0.69 -2.20
CA THR A 56 14.66 -0.98 -3.63
C THR A 56 15.99 -0.59 -4.28
N ASP A 57 16.68 -1.54 -4.90
CA ASP A 57 17.96 -1.33 -5.58
C ASP A 57 17.79 -1.52 -7.08
N ASN A 58 17.63 -0.41 -7.78
CA ASN A 58 17.53 -0.34 -9.22
C ASN A 58 18.73 0.43 -9.83
N LEU A 59 19.88 0.43 -9.13
CA LEU A 59 21.09 1.14 -9.60
C LEU A 59 21.55 0.66 -10.97
N LYS A 60 21.43 -0.64 -11.21
CA LYS A 60 21.87 -1.26 -12.47
C LYS A 60 20.94 -0.92 -13.64
N ASP A 61 19.63 -0.99 -13.43
CA ASP A 61 18.65 -0.90 -14.51
C ASP A 61 18.15 0.53 -14.75
N PHE A 62 17.99 1.32 -13.67
CA PHE A 62 17.40 2.65 -13.71
C PHE A 62 18.26 3.73 -13.04
N GLY A 63 19.40 3.36 -12.46
CA GLY A 63 20.34 4.31 -11.87
C GLY A 63 19.95 4.88 -10.50
N TYR A 64 19.01 4.27 -9.77
CA TYR A 64 18.62 4.73 -8.43
C TYR A 64 18.48 3.61 -7.41
N LYS A 65 18.66 3.95 -6.16
CA LYS A 65 18.37 3.12 -4.99
C LYS A 65 17.57 3.92 -3.99
N SER A 66 16.55 3.32 -3.41
CA SER A 66 15.69 3.95 -2.41
C SER A 66 15.59 3.06 -1.17
N LYS A 67 15.75 3.68 0.00
CA LYS A 67 15.48 3.07 1.30
C LYS A 67 14.37 3.85 1.95
N ASN A 68 13.29 3.18 2.30
CA ASN A 68 12.15 3.78 2.97
C ASN A 68 11.90 3.09 4.31
N ILE A 69 11.65 3.86 5.33
CA ILE A 69 11.18 3.41 6.64
C ILE A 69 9.90 4.16 6.98
N GLY A 70 8.83 3.41 7.25
CA GLY A 70 7.52 3.96 7.58
C GLY A 70 7.03 3.46 8.94
N PHE A 71 6.44 4.37 9.70
CA PHE A 71 5.69 4.07 10.92
C PHE A 71 4.23 4.50 10.72
N SER A 72 3.28 3.68 11.15
CA SER A 72 1.87 4.04 11.09
C SER A 72 1.14 3.74 12.39
N LEU A 73 0.17 4.60 12.69
CA LEU A 73 -0.76 4.45 13.80
C LEU A 73 -2.17 4.72 13.31
N GLY A 74 -3.09 3.81 13.55
CA GLY A 74 -4.46 3.91 13.09
C GLY A 74 -5.45 3.22 14.01
N SER A 75 -6.71 3.42 13.71
CA SER A 75 -7.82 2.73 14.36
C SER A 75 -8.78 2.21 13.30
N SER A 76 -9.40 1.08 13.56
CA SER A 76 -10.42 0.52 12.68
C SER A 76 -11.71 0.34 13.46
N PHE A 77 -12.82 0.84 12.93
CA PHE A 77 -14.14 0.78 13.57
C PHE A 77 -15.26 0.69 12.54
N GLN A 78 -16.34 0.05 12.93
CA GLN A 78 -17.55 -0.01 12.14
C GLN A 78 -18.42 1.21 12.43
N GLN A 79 -18.54 2.12 11.44
CA GLN A 79 -19.34 3.34 11.59
C GLN A 79 -20.80 3.13 11.21
N TYR A 80 -21.04 2.33 10.18
CA TYR A 80 -22.37 1.95 9.71
C TYR A 80 -22.41 0.45 9.44
N GLU A 81 -23.61 -0.10 9.28
CA GLU A 81 -23.77 -1.48 8.86
C GLU A 81 -22.94 -1.76 7.59
N ASN A 82 -22.18 -2.86 7.60
CA ASN A 82 -21.31 -3.29 6.50
C ASN A 82 -20.19 -2.28 6.13
N THR A 83 -19.96 -1.24 6.93
CA THR A 83 -18.98 -0.19 6.61
C THR A 83 -17.90 -0.10 7.68
N LEU A 84 -16.68 -0.51 7.35
CA LEU A 84 -15.51 -0.38 8.20
C LEU A 84 -14.68 0.83 7.77
N ILE A 85 -14.36 1.71 8.71
CA ILE A 85 -13.51 2.89 8.48
C ILE A 85 -12.20 2.70 9.22
N THR A 86 -11.10 2.96 8.53
CA THR A 86 -9.74 2.83 9.10
C THR A 86 -8.92 4.09 8.80
N PRO A 87 -9.02 5.13 9.63
CA PRO A 87 -8.09 6.26 9.60
C PRO A 87 -6.72 5.85 10.13
N THR A 88 -5.66 6.38 9.52
CA THR A 88 -4.28 6.07 9.88
C THR A 88 -3.39 7.28 9.64
N VAL A 89 -2.54 7.61 10.60
CA VAL A 89 -1.43 8.57 10.42
C VAL A 89 -0.18 7.78 10.08
N VAL A 90 0.56 8.24 9.08
CA VAL A 90 1.76 7.59 8.58
C VAL A 90 2.90 8.60 8.58
N PHE A 91 4.06 8.20 9.08
CA PHE A 91 5.32 8.92 9.00
C PHE A 91 6.29 8.06 8.19
N ASP A 92 6.80 8.63 7.12
CA ASP A 92 7.75 7.97 6.22
C ASP A 92 9.06 8.78 6.18
N TYR A 93 10.18 8.06 6.23
CA TYR A 93 11.50 8.58 5.90
C TYR A 93 12.03 7.81 4.71
N GLU A 94 12.44 8.50 3.67
CA GLU A 94 13.01 7.94 2.46
C GLU A 94 14.39 8.54 2.20
N ASP A 95 15.36 7.70 1.89
CA ASP A 95 16.67 8.10 1.38
C ASP A 95 16.85 7.56 -0.04
N MET A 96 17.11 8.47 -0.99
CA MET A 96 17.23 8.16 -2.40
C MET A 96 18.62 8.50 -2.93
N GLU A 97 19.34 7.49 -3.40
CA GLU A 97 20.64 7.58 -4.03
C GLU A 97 20.52 7.41 -5.55
N THR A 98 21.37 8.07 -6.31
CA THR A 98 21.46 7.93 -7.77
C THR A 98 22.91 7.75 -8.22
N ASN A 99 23.13 7.05 -9.33
CA ASN A 99 24.43 6.90 -9.96
C ASN A 99 24.56 7.75 -11.23
N ALA A 100 25.69 7.62 -11.92
CA ALA A 100 25.98 8.37 -13.15
C ALA A 100 25.04 8.03 -14.31
N ALA A 101 24.49 6.80 -14.33
CA ALA A 101 23.56 6.33 -15.36
C ALA A 101 22.12 6.82 -15.19
N ALA A 102 21.80 7.45 -14.05
CA ALA A 102 20.47 8.00 -13.80
C ALA A 102 20.15 9.16 -14.76
N SER A 103 18.87 9.24 -15.17
CA SER A 103 18.39 10.39 -15.95
C SER A 103 18.54 11.70 -15.17
N THR A 104 18.58 12.83 -15.88
CA THR A 104 18.68 14.16 -15.26
C THR A 104 17.56 14.41 -14.26
N ASN A 105 16.35 13.94 -14.54
CA ASN A 105 15.19 14.07 -13.64
C ASN A 105 15.34 13.22 -12.38
N LEU A 106 15.91 12.02 -12.48
CA LEU A 106 16.22 11.19 -11.33
C LEU A 106 17.32 11.78 -10.44
N LYS A 107 18.38 12.34 -11.04
CA LYS A 107 19.47 13.01 -10.30
C LYS A 107 18.97 14.18 -9.46
N LYS A 108 17.97 14.94 -9.94
CA LYS A 108 17.34 16.02 -9.18
C LYS A 108 16.54 15.54 -7.96
N GLN A 109 16.15 14.26 -7.92
CA GLN A 109 15.39 13.65 -6.85
C GLN A 109 16.26 12.91 -5.81
N LYS A 110 17.60 12.98 -5.95
CA LYS A 110 18.53 12.46 -4.94
C LYS A 110 18.38 13.26 -3.65
N GLY A 111 18.27 12.56 -2.53
CA GLY A 111 18.19 13.18 -1.21
C GLY A 111 17.39 12.37 -0.22
N SER A 112 17.24 12.94 0.97
CA SER A 112 16.47 12.34 2.06
C SER A 112 15.17 13.13 2.23
N TYR A 113 14.07 12.43 2.40
CA TYR A 113 12.72 12.99 2.47
C TYR A 113 12.02 12.52 3.73
N THR A 114 11.37 13.45 4.41
CA THR A 114 10.50 13.13 5.54
C THR A 114 9.07 13.51 5.18
N ASP A 115 8.16 12.57 5.25
CA ASP A 115 6.77 12.76 4.87
C ASP A 115 5.84 12.33 6.03
N ALA A 116 4.75 13.05 6.19
CA ALA A 116 3.64 12.67 7.06
C ALA A 116 2.33 12.70 6.26
N TYR A 117 1.55 11.62 6.38
CA TYR A 117 0.30 11.44 5.65
C TYR A 117 -0.84 11.11 6.60
N PHE A 118 -2.03 11.56 6.25
CA PHE A 118 -3.26 11.02 6.78
C PHE A 118 -3.89 10.12 5.72
N ASN A 119 -3.98 8.84 6.04
CA ASN A 119 -4.63 7.85 5.19
C ASN A 119 -5.98 7.49 5.79
N TYR A 120 -6.96 7.21 4.95
CA TYR A 120 -8.15 6.50 5.39
C TYR A 120 -8.58 5.47 4.36
N THR A 121 -9.17 4.41 4.88
CA THR A 121 -9.79 3.35 4.09
C THR A 121 -11.23 3.22 4.51
N ILE A 122 -12.14 3.20 3.53
CA ILE A 122 -13.53 2.87 3.72
C ILE A 122 -13.78 1.54 3.01
N ASP A 123 -14.20 0.54 3.75
CA ASP A 123 -14.47 -0.81 3.27
C ASP A 123 -15.96 -1.10 3.44
N TYR A 124 -16.69 -1.08 2.34
CA TYR A 124 -18.10 -1.40 2.28
C TYR A 124 -18.29 -2.81 1.72
N ASP A 125 -18.71 -3.73 2.60
CA ASP A 125 -18.73 -5.17 2.34
C ASP A 125 -20.16 -5.73 2.44
N LEU A 126 -20.76 -5.98 1.29
CA LEU A 126 -22.09 -6.57 1.12
C LEU A 126 -22.03 -8.04 0.68
N ARG A 127 -20.91 -8.71 0.89
CA ARG A 127 -20.79 -10.13 0.56
C ARG A 127 -21.57 -10.96 1.59
N ASP A 128 -22.15 -12.04 1.11
CA ASP A 128 -22.83 -13.06 1.94
C ASP A 128 -21.89 -13.61 3.02
N GLN A 129 -20.62 -13.84 2.66
CA GLN A 129 -19.57 -14.29 3.59
C GLN A 129 -18.18 -13.81 3.15
N LYS A 130 -17.30 -13.60 4.14
CA LYS A 130 -15.92 -13.11 3.88
C LYS A 130 -15.04 -14.15 3.20
N TYR A 131 -15.25 -15.41 3.53
CA TYR A 131 -14.56 -16.56 2.96
C TYR A 131 -15.53 -17.37 2.11
N GLN A 132 -15.07 -17.87 0.97
CA GLN A 132 -15.93 -18.62 0.03
C GLN A 132 -17.20 -17.84 -0.37
N THR A 133 -17.04 -16.54 -0.62
CA THR A 133 -18.11 -15.65 -1.08
C THR A 133 -18.82 -16.24 -2.28
N THR A 134 -20.15 -16.34 -2.23
CA THR A 134 -20.97 -16.84 -3.34
C THR A 134 -21.69 -15.71 -4.07
N GLU A 135 -22.10 -14.66 -3.35
CA GLU A 135 -22.80 -13.51 -3.93
C GLU A 135 -22.49 -12.21 -3.19
N GLY A 136 -22.87 -11.10 -3.78
CA GLY A 136 -22.73 -9.78 -3.20
C GLY A 136 -21.61 -8.95 -3.79
N SER A 137 -21.26 -7.86 -3.14
CA SER A 137 -20.21 -6.96 -3.62
C SER A 137 -19.37 -6.40 -2.47
N ARG A 138 -18.16 -5.94 -2.81
CA ARG A 138 -17.30 -5.23 -1.87
C ARG A 138 -16.65 -4.06 -2.55
N THR A 139 -16.70 -2.90 -1.91
CA THR A 139 -16.03 -1.68 -2.36
C THR A 139 -15.03 -1.25 -1.32
N ILE A 140 -13.78 -1.07 -1.71
CA ILE A 140 -12.74 -0.51 -0.87
C ILE A 140 -12.30 0.80 -1.50
N TRP A 141 -12.44 1.89 -0.78
CA TRP A 141 -11.93 3.20 -1.14
C TRP A 141 -10.79 3.57 -0.21
N THR A 142 -9.67 3.99 -0.77
CA THR A 142 -8.48 4.44 -0.03
C THR A 142 -8.08 5.82 -0.49
N GLN A 143 -7.76 6.70 0.45
CA GLN A 143 -7.18 7.99 0.14
C GLN A 143 -5.99 8.26 1.05
N ARG A 144 -4.93 8.82 0.47
CA ARG A 144 -3.76 9.32 1.19
C ARG A 144 -3.64 10.82 0.95
N ILE A 145 -3.69 11.57 2.04
CA ILE A 145 -3.63 13.05 2.05
C ILE A 145 -2.30 13.43 2.67
N PRO A 146 -1.46 14.22 1.99
CA PRO A 146 -0.21 14.71 2.58
C PRO A 146 -0.52 15.76 3.65
N VAL A 147 0.07 15.58 4.84
CA VAL A 147 0.03 16.55 5.94
C VAL A 147 1.31 17.39 5.94
N TYR A 148 2.44 16.72 5.79
CA TYR A 148 3.77 17.34 5.64
C TYR A 148 4.55 16.53 4.61
N SER A 149 5.06 17.17 3.58
CA SER A 149 5.84 16.51 2.53
C SER A 149 6.60 17.55 1.71
N GLU A 150 7.75 17.19 1.17
CA GLU A 150 8.45 18.04 0.21
C GLU A 150 7.81 17.99 -1.18
N SER A 151 7.05 16.94 -1.48
CA SER A 151 6.20 16.85 -2.67
C SER A 151 4.81 16.42 -2.24
N TYR A 152 3.84 17.35 -2.32
CA TYR A 152 2.46 17.10 -1.91
C TYR A 152 1.72 16.29 -2.98
N GLU A 153 1.44 15.04 -2.68
CA GLU A 153 0.82 14.07 -3.58
C GLU A 153 -0.43 13.49 -2.97
N LEU A 154 -1.58 13.73 -3.59
CA LEU A 154 -2.83 13.09 -3.22
C LEU A 154 -2.96 11.75 -3.95
N VAL A 155 -3.16 10.68 -3.21
CA VAL A 155 -3.36 9.35 -3.78
C VAL A 155 -4.78 8.87 -3.50
N ASN A 156 -5.50 8.51 -4.55
CA ASN A 156 -6.83 7.91 -4.48
C ASN A 156 -6.79 6.50 -5.04
N GLY A 157 -7.49 5.59 -4.42
CA GLY A 157 -7.63 4.22 -4.90
C GLY A 157 -9.05 3.71 -4.66
N ILE A 158 -9.60 2.99 -5.63
CA ILE A 158 -10.86 2.29 -5.50
C ILE A 158 -10.71 0.87 -6.03
N THR A 159 -11.25 -0.06 -5.29
CA THR A 159 -11.42 -1.47 -5.73
C THR A 159 -12.87 -1.84 -5.53
N HIS A 160 -13.54 -2.25 -6.59
CA HIS A 160 -14.90 -2.76 -6.53
C HIS A 160 -14.92 -4.19 -7.07
N SER A 161 -15.53 -5.10 -6.34
CA SER A 161 -15.66 -6.51 -6.72
C SER A 161 -17.11 -6.94 -6.57
N ILE A 162 -17.62 -7.62 -7.58
CA ILE A 162 -18.96 -8.23 -7.59
C ILE A 162 -18.78 -9.73 -7.69
N PHE A 163 -19.56 -10.46 -6.92
CA PHE A 163 -19.64 -11.91 -6.93
C PHE A 163 -21.05 -12.32 -7.30
N THR A 164 -21.17 -13.29 -8.18
CA THR A 164 -22.48 -13.80 -8.61
C THR A 164 -22.40 -15.31 -8.86
N PRO A 165 -23.33 -16.11 -8.37
CA PRO A 165 -23.39 -17.53 -8.69
C PRO A 165 -23.74 -17.70 -10.18
N ILE A 166 -22.92 -18.47 -10.90
CA ILE A 166 -23.17 -18.85 -12.30
C ILE A 166 -23.91 -20.20 -12.31
N THR A 167 -23.47 -21.11 -11.45
CA THR A 167 -24.12 -22.38 -11.14
C THR A 167 -24.01 -22.65 -9.65
N ASN A 168 -24.60 -23.76 -9.16
CA ASN A 168 -24.48 -24.15 -7.75
C ASN A 168 -23.03 -24.34 -7.29
N ASP A 169 -22.11 -24.66 -8.19
CA ASP A 169 -20.70 -24.97 -7.89
C ASP A 169 -19.72 -23.92 -8.45
N ILE A 170 -20.21 -22.96 -9.22
CA ILE A 170 -19.36 -21.98 -9.90
C ILE A 170 -19.80 -20.56 -9.55
N VAL A 171 -18.89 -19.79 -8.97
CA VAL A 171 -19.07 -18.37 -8.68
C VAL A 171 -18.23 -17.53 -9.62
N GLY A 172 -18.87 -16.60 -10.32
CA GLY A 172 -18.21 -15.58 -11.12
C GLY A 172 -17.75 -14.39 -10.25
N ARG A 173 -16.58 -13.86 -10.54
CA ARG A 173 -16.08 -12.61 -9.91
C ARG A 173 -15.62 -11.63 -10.97
N VAL A 174 -16.14 -10.41 -10.90
CA VAL A 174 -15.63 -9.27 -11.65
C VAL A 174 -15.04 -8.26 -10.67
N SER A 175 -13.86 -7.75 -10.97
CA SER A 175 -13.22 -6.73 -10.13
C SER A 175 -12.67 -5.59 -10.97
N VAL A 176 -12.99 -4.36 -10.57
CA VAL A 176 -12.42 -3.13 -11.10
C VAL A 176 -11.45 -2.55 -10.08
N TYR A 177 -10.27 -2.22 -10.53
CA TYR A 177 -9.24 -1.56 -9.74
C TYR A 177 -8.82 -0.27 -10.42
N SER A 178 -8.89 0.83 -9.70
CA SER A 178 -8.43 2.15 -10.16
C SER A 178 -7.58 2.79 -9.08
N ARG A 179 -6.49 3.42 -9.49
CA ARG A 179 -5.64 4.19 -8.60
C ARG A 179 -5.09 5.41 -9.34
N ALA A 180 -5.12 6.56 -8.67
CA ALA A 180 -4.62 7.82 -9.21
C ALA A 180 -3.71 8.49 -8.19
N ILE A 181 -2.64 9.11 -8.68
CA ILE A 181 -1.77 9.97 -7.91
C ILE A 181 -1.68 11.32 -8.62
N ASN A 182 -1.91 12.39 -7.86
CA ASN A 182 -1.88 13.75 -8.38
C ASN A 182 -0.97 14.60 -7.50
N ALA A 183 0.00 15.28 -8.10
CA ALA A 183 0.74 16.32 -7.42
C ALA A 183 -0.20 17.50 -7.15
N ILE A 184 -0.24 17.98 -5.91
CA ILE A 184 -1.04 19.15 -5.51
C ILE A 184 -0.19 20.42 -5.65
N SER A 185 1.14 20.31 -5.58
CA SER A 185 2.07 21.42 -5.76
C SER A 185 2.33 21.66 -7.26
N SER A 186 2.17 22.90 -7.72
CA SER A 186 2.36 23.28 -9.12
C SER A 186 3.80 23.16 -9.62
N ASP A 187 4.80 23.08 -8.71
CA ASP A 187 6.21 23.20 -9.05
C ASP A 187 6.99 21.88 -8.95
N LYS A 188 6.35 20.79 -8.54
CA LYS A 188 7.04 19.50 -8.32
C LYS A 188 6.27 18.33 -8.92
N ASP A 189 6.97 17.52 -9.71
CA ASP A 189 6.46 16.24 -10.20
C ASP A 189 6.41 15.20 -9.06
N VAL A 190 5.55 14.18 -9.28
CA VAL A 190 5.51 12.99 -8.42
C VAL A 190 6.87 12.31 -8.40
N ARG A 191 7.45 12.12 -7.20
CA ARG A 191 8.74 11.41 -7.03
C ARG A 191 8.68 10.02 -7.68
N VAL A 192 9.76 9.60 -8.31
CA VAL A 192 9.82 8.31 -9.01
C VAL A 192 9.51 7.13 -8.09
N SER A 193 9.96 7.18 -6.84
CA SER A 193 9.67 6.17 -5.81
C SER A 193 8.18 6.08 -5.45
N ARG A 194 7.41 7.15 -5.70
CA ARG A 194 5.98 7.26 -5.40
C ARG A 194 5.09 7.02 -6.62
N ARG A 195 5.66 7.00 -7.84
CA ARG A 195 4.88 6.75 -9.06
C ARG A 195 4.15 5.43 -9.00
N LEU A 196 2.96 5.41 -9.55
CA LEU A 196 2.13 4.22 -9.57
C LEU A 196 2.53 3.33 -10.75
N PHE A 197 2.85 2.09 -10.45
CA PHE A 197 3.05 1.04 -11.45
C PHE A 197 1.91 0.04 -11.37
N VAL A 198 1.54 -0.55 -12.51
CA VAL A 198 0.56 -1.65 -12.52
C VAL A 198 1.17 -2.85 -11.82
N PRO A 199 0.59 -3.34 -10.71
CA PRO A 199 1.13 -4.51 -10.03
C PRO A 199 1.10 -5.75 -10.92
N ALA A 200 2.14 -6.57 -10.89
CA ALA A 200 2.20 -7.84 -11.64
C ALA A 200 1.03 -8.79 -11.31
N SER A 201 0.48 -8.70 -10.10
CA SER A 201 -0.72 -9.45 -9.68
C SER A 201 -2.00 -9.02 -10.42
N LYS A 202 -2.03 -7.80 -11.02
CA LYS A 202 -3.18 -7.26 -11.75
C LYS A 202 -3.03 -7.42 -13.27
N LEU A 203 -1.81 -7.49 -13.76
CA LEU A 203 -1.52 -7.67 -15.18
C LEU A 203 -0.41 -8.71 -15.34
N ARG A 204 -0.79 -9.94 -15.60
CA ARG A 204 0.14 -11.07 -15.77
C ARG A 204 0.75 -11.07 -17.19
N GLY A 205 1.98 -11.56 -17.32
CA GLY A 205 2.68 -11.66 -18.61
C GLY A 205 3.47 -10.43 -19.00
N PHE A 206 3.54 -9.41 -18.17
CA PHE A 206 4.36 -8.22 -18.38
C PHE A 206 5.38 -8.04 -17.26
N GLU A 207 6.56 -7.53 -17.61
CA GLU A 207 7.56 -7.16 -16.61
C GLU A 207 7.10 -5.95 -15.80
N SER A 208 7.31 -6.01 -14.50
CA SER A 208 6.95 -4.91 -13.59
C SER A 208 7.73 -3.64 -13.94
N GLY A 209 7.04 -2.52 -14.03
CA GLY A 209 7.65 -1.21 -14.30
C GLY A 209 7.89 -0.90 -15.78
N LYS A 210 7.64 -1.84 -16.71
CA LYS A 210 7.82 -1.61 -18.15
C LYS A 210 6.55 -1.21 -18.89
N ILE A 211 5.44 -0.99 -18.17
CA ILE A 211 4.18 -0.55 -18.74
C ILE A 211 3.98 0.92 -18.40
N GLY A 212 3.92 1.76 -19.41
CA GLY A 212 3.72 3.21 -19.27
C GLY A 212 4.77 4.02 -20.03
N PRO A 213 4.71 5.35 -19.91
CA PRO A 213 5.71 6.22 -20.53
C PRO A 213 7.10 5.94 -19.96
N ILE A 214 8.08 5.79 -20.83
CA ILE A 214 9.48 5.61 -20.48
C ILE A 214 10.16 6.97 -20.58
N ASP A 215 10.88 7.36 -19.54
CA ASP A 215 11.76 8.54 -19.58
C ASP A 215 13.02 8.16 -20.39
N ASN A 216 13.06 8.58 -21.62
CA ASN A 216 14.15 8.29 -22.55
C ASN A 216 15.40 9.16 -22.32
N GLY A 217 15.53 9.79 -21.15
CA GLY A 217 16.79 10.40 -20.71
C GLY A 217 17.36 11.44 -21.69
N SER A 218 16.53 12.39 -22.17
CA SER A 218 16.98 13.55 -22.94
C SER A 218 17.30 14.73 -22.04
#